data_1c2c07e5e03dcbfef6960050c819c5aa
#
_entry.id   1c2c07e5e03dcbfef6960050c819c5aa
#
_cell.length_a   1.000
_cell.length_b   1.000
_cell.length_c   1.000
_cell.angle_alpha   90.00
_cell.angle_beta   90.00
_cell.angle_gamma   90.00
#
_symmetry.space_group_name_H-M   'P 1'
#
loop_
_entity.id
_entity.type
_entity.pdbx_description
1 polymer ?
#
loop_
_entity_poly.entity_id
_entity_poly.type
_entity_poly.pdbx_seq_one_letter_code
_entity_poly.pdbx_strand_id
1 'polypeptide(L)'
;MARSCVTDPRWRELVALYRYDWIAAADVLFGKTPTWQQDLIIESVQEQGSKTSVSSGHGTGKSDMTSIMIMLFIIMYPGARAIIVANKIQQVMTGIFKYIKINWATATSRFPWLADYFVLTETAFYEVTGKGVWTVVPKGFRLGSEEALAGEHADHLLYIIDEASGVSDRAFGIITGALTGQDNRILLLSQPTRPSGYFYDTHHKLAKRPGNPDGVYTAITLNSEESPLVTPAFIKMKLAEYGGRDNPMYMIKVRGLFPKSQDGFLLGRDEVERATRRKVKIAKGWGWLACVDVAGGTGRDKSVINIMMVSGQRNKRRVINYRMLEYTDVTETQLAAKIFAECNPERFPNITIARDCDGLGTATAPLM
;
A
#
# COMPACT_ATOMS: atom_id res chain seq x y z
N MET A 1 -41.50 -5.48 -12.25
CA MET A 1 -40.40 -5.25 -11.30
C MET A 1 -39.28 -6.24 -11.63
N ALA A 2 -38.04 -5.75 -11.68
CA ALA A 2 -36.89 -6.63 -11.83
C ALA A 2 -36.84 -7.63 -10.65
N ARG A 3 -36.50 -8.88 -10.92
CA ARG A 3 -36.33 -9.92 -9.89
C ARG A 3 -34.86 -10.04 -9.53
N SER A 4 -34.55 -10.24 -8.25
CA SER A 4 -33.18 -10.52 -7.82
C SER A 4 -32.75 -11.91 -8.25
N CYS A 5 -31.44 -12.06 -8.56
CA CYS A 5 -30.81 -13.33 -8.89
C CYS A 5 -30.98 -14.37 -7.76
N VAL A 6 -31.08 -13.93 -6.52
CA VAL A 6 -31.26 -14.80 -5.33
C VAL A 6 -32.49 -15.74 -5.45
N THR A 7 -33.50 -15.35 -6.23
CA THR A 7 -34.69 -16.15 -6.46
C THR A 7 -34.57 -17.18 -7.58
N ASP A 8 -33.51 -17.09 -8.42
CA ASP A 8 -33.27 -17.98 -9.56
C ASP A 8 -32.60 -19.29 -9.09
N PRO A 9 -33.17 -20.48 -9.40
CA PRO A 9 -32.55 -21.76 -9.07
C PRO A 9 -31.14 -21.93 -9.65
N ARG A 10 -30.88 -21.41 -10.86
CA ARG A 10 -29.57 -21.48 -11.53
C ARG A 10 -28.52 -20.71 -10.77
N TRP A 11 -28.89 -19.55 -10.21
CA TRP A 11 -27.99 -18.77 -9.36
C TRP A 11 -27.67 -19.50 -8.05
N ARG A 12 -28.68 -20.13 -7.42
CA ARG A 12 -28.47 -20.91 -6.20
C ARG A 12 -27.53 -22.08 -6.41
N GLU A 13 -27.69 -22.76 -7.53
CA GLU A 13 -26.83 -23.89 -7.94
C GLU A 13 -25.39 -23.39 -8.16
N LEU A 14 -25.22 -22.28 -8.91
CA LEU A 14 -23.92 -21.66 -9.14
C LEU A 14 -23.21 -21.32 -7.82
N VAL A 15 -23.92 -20.68 -6.89
CA VAL A 15 -23.37 -20.30 -5.58
C VAL A 15 -23.05 -21.54 -4.73
N ALA A 16 -23.90 -22.55 -4.75
CA ALA A 16 -23.67 -23.81 -4.01
C ALA A 16 -22.39 -24.52 -4.47
N LEU A 17 -22.11 -24.48 -5.77
CA LEU A 17 -20.94 -25.14 -6.35
C LEU A 17 -19.66 -24.33 -6.19
N TYR A 18 -19.70 -22.99 -6.37
CA TYR A 18 -18.49 -22.19 -6.62
C TYR A 18 -18.22 -21.08 -5.62
N ARG A 19 -19.09 -20.82 -4.64
CA ARG A 19 -18.87 -19.72 -3.66
C ARG A 19 -17.55 -19.83 -2.92
N TYR A 20 -17.10 -21.05 -2.70
CA TYR A 20 -15.87 -21.38 -1.98
C TYR A 20 -14.80 -22.06 -2.86
N ASP A 21 -15.00 -22.02 -4.18
CA ASP A 21 -14.06 -22.55 -5.18
C ASP A 21 -13.97 -21.56 -6.35
N TRP A 22 -13.31 -20.46 -6.11
CA TRP A 22 -13.16 -19.41 -7.13
C TRP A 22 -12.19 -19.80 -8.26
N ILE A 23 -11.31 -20.76 -8.02
CA ILE A 23 -10.42 -21.30 -9.07
C ILE A 23 -11.26 -22.04 -10.10
N ALA A 24 -12.12 -22.97 -9.68
CA ALA A 24 -13.04 -23.66 -10.58
C ALA A 24 -14.05 -22.67 -11.20
N ALA A 25 -14.56 -21.71 -10.43
CA ALA A 25 -15.44 -20.67 -10.95
C ALA A 25 -14.81 -19.83 -12.08
N ALA A 26 -13.52 -19.53 -11.99
CA ALA A 26 -12.79 -18.78 -13.01
C ALA A 26 -12.75 -19.54 -14.34
N ASP A 27 -12.52 -20.84 -14.31
CA ASP A 27 -12.55 -21.68 -15.52
C ASP A 27 -13.99 -21.81 -16.07
N VAL A 28 -14.95 -22.15 -15.23
CA VAL A 28 -16.34 -22.41 -15.65
C VAL A 28 -17.01 -21.16 -16.20
N LEU A 29 -16.93 -20.03 -15.50
CA LEU A 29 -17.62 -18.79 -15.88
C LEU A 29 -16.86 -18.00 -16.95
N PHE A 30 -15.55 -17.91 -16.84
CA PHE A 30 -14.76 -17.00 -17.67
C PHE A 30 -13.81 -17.73 -18.64
N GLY A 31 -13.72 -19.07 -18.59
CA GLY A 31 -12.78 -19.84 -19.41
C GLY A 31 -11.32 -19.51 -19.11
N LYS A 32 -11.02 -19.17 -17.87
CA LYS A 32 -9.67 -18.78 -17.43
C LYS A 32 -9.14 -19.80 -16.43
N THR A 33 -8.06 -20.46 -16.81
CA THR A 33 -7.29 -21.31 -15.89
C THR A 33 -6.22 -20.43 -15.24
N PRO A 34 -6.33 -20.13 -13.93
CA PRO A 34 -5.34 -19.31 -13.25
C PRO A 34 -3.95 -19.99 -13.25
N THR A 35 -2.91 -19.20 -13.18
CA THR A 35 -1.56 -19.72 -12.93
C THR A 35 -1.40 -20.00 -11.44
N TRP A 36 -0.43 -20.85 -11.07
CA TRP A 36 -0.15 -21.17 -9.67
C TRP A 36 0.09 -19.91 -8.79
N GLN A 37 0.67 -18.83 -9.37
CA GLN A 37 0.82 -17.55 -8.66
C GLN A 37 -0.53 -16.85 -8.44
N GLN A 38 -1.45 -16.96 -9.38
CA GLN A 38 -2.79 -16.40 -9.29
C GLN A 38 -3.66 -17.21 -8.33
N ASP A 39 -3.47 -18.53 -8.28
CA ASP A 39 -4.15 -19.39 -7.30
C ASP A 39 -3.91 -18.93 -5.87
N LEU A 40 -2.65 -18.60 -5.52
CA LEU A 40 -2.31 -18.06 -4.19
C LEU A 40 -3.11 -16.81 -3.82
N ILE A 41 -3.37 -15.92 -4.79
CA ILE A 41 -4.17 -14.72 -4.56
C ILE A 41 -5.64 -15.09 -4.39
N ILE A 42 -6.16 -15.94 -5.28
CA ILE A 42 -7.58 -16.36 -5.25
C ILE A 42 -7.89 -17.06 -3.94
N GLU A 43 -7.08 -18.04 -3.54
CA GLU A 43 -7.24 -18.79 -2.29
C GLU A 43 -7.23 -17.84 -1.08
N SER A 44 -6.33 -16.86 -1.06
CA SER A 44 -6.28 -15.89 0.02
C SER A 44 -7.49 -14.95 0.03
N VAL A 45 -7.93 -14.43 -1.13
CA VAL A 45 -9.03 -13.43 -1.20
C VAL A 45 -10.40 -14.07 -1.01
N GLN A 46 -10.59 -15.33 -1.40
CA GLN A 46 -11.87 -16.01 -1.22
C GLN A 46 -12.20 -16.28 0.26
N GLU A 47 -11.21 -16.31 1.15
CA GLU A 47 -11.43 -16.46 2.58
C GLU A 47 -12.19 -15.27 3.17
N GLN A 48 -13.16 -15.57 4.04
CA GLN A 48 -13.95 -14.55 4.72
C GLN A 48 -13.06 -13.66 5.60
N GLY A 49 -13.25 -12.34 5.49
CA GLY A 49 -12.49 -11.37 6.28
C GLY A 49 -11.00 -11.25 5.92
N SER A 50 -10.60 -11.79 4.76
CA SER A 50 -9.19 -11.85 4.35
C SER A 50 -8.55 -10.48 4.19
N LYS A 51 -7.27 -10.41 4.54
CA LYS A 51 -6.39 -9.25 4.29
C LYS A 51 -5.19 -9.73 3.48
N THR A 52 -5.24 -9.49 2.17
CA THR A 52 -4.25 -9.98 1.21
C THR A 52 -3.42 -8.82 0.66
N SER A 53 -2.10 -8.97 0.65
CA SER A 53 -1.18 -7.98 0.09
C SER A 53 -0.23 -8.64 -0.90
N VAL A 54 -0.22 -8.12 -2.13
CA VAL A 54 0.51 -8.71 -3.26
C VAL A 54 1.55 -7.73 -3.78
N SER A 55 2.82 -8.05 -3.61
CA SER A 55 3.91 -7.41 -4.32
C SER A 55 4.21 -8.17 -5.61
N SER A 56 4.44 -7.47 -6.73
CA SER A 56 4.48 -8.14 -8.01
C SER A 56 5.41 -7.48 -9.01
N GLY A 57 6.13 -8.29 -9.76
CA GLY A 57 6.75 -7.90 -11.03
C GLY A 57 5.74 -7.63 -12.14
N HIS A 58 6.23 -7.29 -13.32
CA HIS A 58 5.42 -7.09 -14.52
C HIS A 58 4.91 -8.40 -15.12
N GLY A 59 3.74 -8.34 -15.78
CA GLY A 59 3.26 -9.42 -16.65
C GLY A 59 2.68 -10.64 -15.92
N THR A 60 2.47 -10.59 -14.61
CA THR A 60 1.93 -11.72 -13.83
C THR A 60 0.40 -11.87 -13.91
N GLY A 61 -0.27 -11.07 -14.76
CA GLY A 61 -1.73 -11.17 -14.98
C GLY A 61 -2.61 -10.66 -13.84
N LYS A 62 -2.06 -9.87 -12.91
CA LYS A 62 -2.80 -9.34 -11.73
C LYS A 62 -4.17 -8.75 -12.06
N SER A 63 -4.20 -7.78 -13.01
CA SER A 63 -5.41 -7.00 -13.28
C SER A 63 -6.53 -7.84 -13.88
N ASP A 64 -6.20 -8.81 -14.74
CA ASP A 64 -7.17 -9.73 -15.33
C ASP A 64 -7.79 -10.61 -14.23
N MET A 65 -6.94 -11.25 -13.41
CA MET A 65 -7.41 -12.11 -12.33
C MET A 65 -8.17 -11.33 -11.24
N THR A 66 -7.73 -10.11 -10.92
CA THR A 66 -8.45 -9.24 -9.98
C THR A 66 -9.85 -8.92 -10.49
N SER A 67 -10.02 -8.69 -11.79
CA SER A 67 -11.36 -8.43 -12.38
C SER A 67 -12.30 -9.64 -12.20
N ILE A 68 -11.78 -10.86 -12.33
CA ILE A 68 -12.54 -12.10 -12.11
C ILE A 68 -12.95 -12.22 -10.64
N MET A 69 -12.02 -12.03 -9.71
CA MET A 69 -12.32 -12.08 -8.27
C MET A 69 -13.39 -11.05 -7.87
N ILE A 70 -13.34 -9.84 -8.42
CA ILE A 70 -14.37 -8.81 -8.20
C ILE A 70 -15.74 -9.29 -8.69
N MET A 71 -15.81 -9.83 -9.91
CA MET A 71 -17.07 -10.32 -10.48
C MET A 71 -17.61 -11.51 -9.69
N LEU A 72 -16.75 -12.46 -9.32
CA LEU A 72 -17.15 -13.60 -8.46
C LEU A 72 -17.69 -13.12 -7.12
N PHE A 73 -17.03 -12.13 -6.50
CA PHE A 73 -17.51 -11.57 -5.24
C PHE A 73 -18.89 -10.92 -5.39
N ILE A 74 -19.11 -10.13 -6.42
CA ILE A 74 -20.43 -9.52 -6.69
C ILE A 74 -21.47 -10.56 -7.06
N ILE A 75 -21.15 -11.57 -7.88
CA ILE A 75 -22.12 -12.58 -8.32
C ILE A 75 -22.54 -13.51 -7.17
N MET A 76 -21.62 -13.89 -6.29
CA MET A 76 -21.86 -14.96 -5.32
C MET A 76 -22.29 -14.49 -3.93
N TYR A 77 -22.13 -13.21 -3.61
CA TYR A 77 -22.47 -12.67 -2.28
C TYR A 77 -23.58 -11.62 -2.39
N PRO A 78 -24.80 -11.93 -1.91
CA PRO A 78 -25.92 -10.99 -1.95
C PRO A 78 -25.61 -9.69 -1.22
N GLY A 79 -25.90 -8.56 -1.85
CA GLY A 79 -25.60 -7.24 -1.28
C GLY A 79 -24.12 -6.86 -1.26
N ALA A 80 -23.26 -7.62 -1.94
CA ALA A 80 -21.82 -7.38 -1.96
C ALA A 80 -21.46 -6.03 -2.58
N ARG A 81 -20.44 -5.39 -1.98
CA ARG A 81 -19.89 -4.12 -2.45
C ARG A 81 -18.39 -4.24 -2.66
N ALA A 82 -17.91 -3.93 -3.87
CA ALA A 82 -16.49 -3.94 -4.18
C ALA A 82 -16.01 -2.52 -4.52
N ILE A 83 -15.01 -2.04 -3.81
CA ILE A 83 -14.43 -0.69 -3.98
C ILE A 83 -13.06 -0.81 -4.59
N ILE A 84 -12.88 -0.28 -5.80
CA ILE A 84 -11.58 -0.29 -6.49
C ILE A 84 -10.96 1.10 -6.34
N VAL A 85 -9.81 1.17 -5.67
CA VAL A 85 -9.08 2.42 -5.41
C VAL A 85 -7.77 2.42 -6.20
N ALA A 86 -7.49 3.50 -6.91
CA ALA A 86 -6.19 3.78 -7.53
C ALA A 86 -5.88 5.28 -7.48
N ASN A 87 -4.63 5.66 -7.76
CA ASN A 87 -4.19 7.06 -7.74
C ASN A 87 -5.03 7.96 -8.67
N LYS A 88 -5.50 7.40 -9.79
CA LYS A 88 -6.41 8.10 -10.72
C LYS A 88 -7.53 7.15 -11.12
N ILE A 89 -8.76 7.65 -11.16
CA ILE A 89 -9.92 6.86 -11.61
C ILE A 89 -9.71 6.31 -13.03
N GLN A 90 -9.01 7.04 -13.89
CA GLN A 90 -8.68 6.59 -15.24
C GLN A 90 -7.84 5.29 -15.23
N GLN A 91 -6.96 5.10 -14.25
CA GLN A 91 -6.19 3.86 -14.12
C GLN A 91 -7.09 2.67 -13.78
N VAL A 92 -8.09 2.87 -12.92
CA VAL A 92 -9.11 1.84 -12.63
C VAL A 92 -9.83 1.46 -13.91
N MET A 93 -10.27 2.45 -14.70
CA MET A 93 -11.07 2.23 -15.91
C MET A 93 -10.29 1.55 -17.03
N THR A 94 -9.04 1.96 -17.26
CA THR A 94 -8.18 1.40 -18.31
C THR A 94 -7.45 0.12 -17.89
N GLY A 95 -7.36 -0.12 -16.58
CA GLY A 95 -6.77 -1.31 -15.97
C GLY A 95 -7.82 -2.38 -15.67
N ILE A 96 -8.21 -2.50 -14.41
CA ILE A 96 -9.08 -3.58 -13.90
C ILE A 96 -10.45 -3.56 -14.59
N PHE A 97 -11.07 -2.39 -14.77
CA PHE A 97 -12.41 -2.30 -15.34
C PHE A 97 -12.47 -2.72 -16.81
N LYS A 98 -11.39 -2.50 -17.58
CA LYS A 98 -11.24 -3.04 -18.94
C LYS A 98 -11.37 -4.57 -18.94
N TYR A 99 -10.73 -5.24 -17.98
CA TYR A 99 -10.82 -6.71 -17.88
C TYR A 99 -12.18 -7.17 -17.36
N ILE A 100 -12.86 -6.42 -16.50
CA ILE A 100 -14.26 -6.70 -16.15
C ILE A 100 -15.13 -6.74 -17.42
N LYS A 101 -14.97 -5.77 -18.34
CA LYS A 101 -15.73 -5.77 -19.61
C LYS A 101 -15.43 -7.00 -20.47
N ILE A 102 -14.16 -7.37 -20.62
CA ILE A 102 -13.75 -8.52 -21.41
C ILE A 102 -14.29 -9.83 -20.81
N ASN A 103 -14.08 -10.01 -19.52
CA ASN A 103 -14.47 -11.24 -18.84
C ASN A 103 -15.99 -11.35 -18.70
N TRP A 104 -16.71 -10.22 -18.54
CA TRP A 104 -18.17 -10.22 -18.53
C TRP A 104 -18.77 -10.69 -19.88
N ALA A 105 -18.19 -10.24 -20.99
CA ALA A 105 -18.62 -10.71 -22.33
C ALA A 105 -18.44 -12.24 -22.46
N THR A 106 -17.37 -12.80 -21.92
CA THR A 106 -17.14 -14.25 -21.89
C THR A 106 -18.17 -14.96 -21.00
N ALA A 107 -18.37 -14.43 -19.77
CA ALA A 107 -19.30 -15.03 -18.82
C ALA A 107 -20.75 -15.07 -19.35
N THR A 108 -21.20 -13.98 -19.97
CA THR A 108 -22.56 -13.91 -20.54
C THR A 108 -22.72 -14.70 -21.84
N SER A 109 -21.64 -14.91 -22.60
CA SER A 109 -21.65 -15.87 -23.71
C SER A 109 -21.83 -17.30 -23.27
N ARG A 110 -21.24 -17.68 -22.13
CA ARG A 110 -21.32 -19.04 -21.56
C ARG A 110 -22.61 -19.25 -20.73
N PHE A 111 -23.01 -18.21 -20.01
CA PHE A 111 -24.19 -18.20 -19.12
C PHE A 111 -25.06 -16.97 -19.41
N PRO A 112 -25.81 -16.96 -20.53
CA PRO A 112 -26.58 -15.79 -20.96
C PRO A 112 -27.56 -15.25 -19.91
N TRP A 113 -28.11 -16.11 -19.06
CA TRP A 113 -29.05 -15.75 -18.01
C TRP A 113 -28.45 -14.82 -16.92
N LEU A 114 -27.11 -14.73 -16.79
CA LEU A 114 -26.47 -13.78 -15.87
C LEU A 114 -26.78 -12.34 -16.26
N ALA A 115 -26.94 -12.04 -17.55
CA ALA A 115 -27.27 -10.71 -18.04
C ALA A 115 -28.69 -10.27 -17.66
N ASP A 116 -29.59 -11.16 -17.24
CA ASP A 116 -30.90 -10.82 -16.72
C ASP A 116 -30.82 -10.18 -15.33
N TYR A 117 -29.73 -10.43 -14.60
CA TYR A 117 -29.58 -10.05 -13.19
C TYR A 117 -28.42 -9.08 -12.95
N PHE A 118 -27.36 -9.12 -13.75
CA PHE A 118 -26.19 -8.28 -13.55
C PHE A 118 -25.99 -7.36 -14.75
N VAL A 119 -25.80 -6.10 -14.46
CA VAL A 119 -25.68 -5.03 -15.47
C VAL A 119 -24.27 -4.46 -15.43
N LEU A 120 -23.61 -4.45 -16.58
CA LEU A 120 -22.34 -3.76 -16.79
C LEU A 120 -22.57 -2.48 -17.58
N THR A 121 -22.12 -1.36 -17.03
CA THR A 121 -22.09 -0.05 -17.72
C THR A 121 -20.64 0.38 -17.97
N GLU A 122 -20.45 1.58 -18.48
CA GLU A 122 -19.10 2.14 -18.67
C GLU A 122 -18.31 2.24 -17.34
N THR A 123 -18.97 2.48 -16.22
CA THR A 123 -18.32 2.81 -14.94
C THR A 123 -18.81 1.98 -13.76
N ALA A 124 -19.74 1.06 -13.93
CA ALA A 124 -20.30 0.26 -12.83
C ALA A 124 -20.66 -1.15 -13.28
N PHE A 125 -20.54 -2.09 -12.36
CA PHE A 125 -21.06 -3.46 -12.46
C PHE A 125 -21.92 -3.72 -11.23
N TYR A 126 -23.19 -4.09 -11.40
CA TYR A 126 -24.13 -4.19 -10.28
C TYR A 126 -25.25 -5.21 -10.56
N GLU A 127 -25.85 -5.72 -9.47
CA GLU A 127 -27.06 -6.51 -9.54
C GLU A 127 -28.29 -5.60 -9.78
N VAL A 128 -29.22 -6.03 -10.64
CA VAL A 128 -30.31 -5.20 -11.21
C VAL A 128 -31.25 -4.61 -10.15
N THR A 129 -31.47 -5.30 -9.01
CA THR A 129 -32.31 -4.81 -7.91
C THR A 129 -31.53 -4.05 -6.86
N GLY A 130 -30.20 -4.19 -6.85
CA GLY A 130 -29.27 -3.63 -5.87
C GLY A 130 -28.43 -2.48 -6.40
N LYS A 131 -28.85 -1.76 -7.46
CA LYS A 131 -28.10 -0.64 -8.02
C LYS A 131 -27.71 0.36 -6.93
N GLY A 132 -26.39 0.63 -6.81
CA GLY A 132 -25.84 1.54 -5.79
C GLY A 132 -25.51 0.90 -4.43
N VAL A 133 -26.07 -0.26 -4.13
CA VAL A 133 -25.81 -1.05 -2.92
C VAL A 133 -24.98 -2.29 -3.27
N TRP A 134 -25.51 -3.14 -4.12
CA TRP A 134 -24.85 -4.37 -4.58
C TRP A 134 -24.10 -4.09 -5.88
N THR A 135 -22.85 -3.61 -5.76
CA THR A 135 -22.20 -2.95 -6.89
C THR A 135 -20.67 -2.87 -6.76
N VAL A 136 -20.01 -2.66 -7.89
CA VAL A 136 -18.60 -2.27 -7.98
C VAL A 136 -18.51 -0.74 -8.09
N VAL A 137 -17.68 -0.12 -7.26
CA VAL A 137 -17.48 1.34 -7.20
C VAL A 137 -16.02 1.68 -7.45
N PRO A 138 -15.66 2.29 -8.59
CA PRO A 138 -14.33 2.82 -8.80
C PRO A 138 -14.13 4.16 -8.06
N LYS A 139 -13.02 4.32 -7.35
CA LYS A 139 -12.64 5.55 -6.65
C LYS A 139 -11.22 5.99 -7.03
N GLY A 140 -11.03 7.27 -7.24
CA GLY A 140 -9.70 7.88 -7.36
C GLY A 140 -9.20 8.34 -5.99
N PHE A 141 -7.93 8.12 -5.73
CA PHE A 141 -7.26 8.63 -4.54
C PHE A 141 -6.49 9.91 -4.86
N ARG A 142 -6.61 10.93 -4.00
CA ARG A 142 -5.77 12.14 -4.05
C ARG A 142 -5.27 12.47 -2.65
N LEU A 143 -4.00 12.85 -2.55
CA LEU A 143 -3.44 13.41 -1.32
C LEU A 143 -4.22 14.68 -0.91
N GLY A 144 -4.64 14.73 0.36
CA GLY A 144 -5.45 15.82 0.92
C GLY A 144 -6.95 15.67 0.70
N SER A 145 -7.42 14.55 0.12
CA SER A 145 -8.86 14.23 -0.05
C SER A 145 -9.14 12.77 0.32
N GLU A 146 -8.41 12.25 1.29
CA GLU A 146 -8.47 10.86 1.74
C GLU A 146 -9.84 10.48 2.31
N GLU A 147 -10.56 11.45 2.88
CA GLU A 147 -11.90 11.26 3.44
C GLU A 147 -12.92 10.77 2.41
N ALA A 148 -12.69 11.00 1.11
CA ALA A 148 -13.53 10.45 0.04
C ALA A 148 -13.53 8.91 -0.02
N LEU A 149 -12.56 8.26 0.63
CA LEU A 149 -12.47 6.81 0.76
C LEU A 149 -13.29 6.26 1.95
N ALA A 150 -13.75 7.13 2.84
CA ALA A 150 -14.58 6.77 3.98
C ALA A 150 -16.03 6.43 3.59
N GLY A 151 -16.79 5.89 4.55
CA GLY A 151 -18.25 5.74 4.45
C GLY A 151 -18.73 4.55 3.64
N GLU A 152 -17.86 3.64 3.25
CA GLU A 152 -18.26 2.41 2.57
C GLU A 152 -18.52 1.30 3.59
N HIS A 153 -19.75 0.83 3.63
CA HIS A 153 -20.20 -0.24 4.53
C HIS A 153 -21.06 -1.24 3.76
N ALA A 154 -20.83 -2.51 3.99
CA ALA A 154 -21.67 -3.62 3.53
C ALA A 154 -21.33 -4.85 4.38
N ASP A 155 -22.28 -5.81 4.47
CA ASP A 155 -22.02 -7.09 5.13
C ASP A 155 -20.92 -7.88 4.39
N HIS A 156 -20.91 -7.78 3.06
CA HIS A 156 -19.88 -8.31 2.18
C HIS A 156 -19.18 -7.14 1.48
N LEU A 157 -18.02 -6.72 1.99
CA LEU A 157 -17.23 -5.60 1.47
C LEU A 157 -15.86 -6.07 1.01
N LEU A 158 -15.47 -5.71 -0.22
CA LEU A 158 -14.14 -5.98 -0.76
C LEU A 158 -13.49 -4.67 -1.22
N TYR A 159 -12.43 -4.25 -0.54
CA TYR A 159 -11.56 -3.19 -1.02
C TYR A 159 -10.44 -3.76 -1.89
N ILE A 160 -10.23 -3.17 -3.05
CA ILE A 160 -9.11 -3.45 -3.94
C ILE A 160 -8.31 -2.16 -4.10
N ILE A 161 -7.07 -2.17 -3.66
CA ILE A 161 -6.17 -1.01 -3.74
C ILE A 161 -5.10 -1.31 -4.79
N ASP A 162 -5.27 -0.76 -5.98
CA ASP A 162 -4.26 -0.87 -7.05
C ASP A 162 -3.19 0.21 -6.87
N GLU A 163 -1.95 -0.14 -7.19
CA GLU A 163 -0.76 0.69 -6.94
C GLU A 163 -0.60 1.10 -5.46
N ALA A 164 -0.88 0.19 -4.55
CA ALA A 164 -0.94 0.39 -3.10
C ALA A 164 0.32 1.04 -2.50
N SER A 165 1.51 0.84 -3.08
CA SER A 165 2.75 1.48 -2.61
C SER A 165 2.74 3.01 -2.78
N GLY A 166 1.85 3.55 -3.63
CA GLY A 166 1.67 4.98 -3.85
C GLY A 166 0.65 5.64 -2.91
N VAL A 167 -0.14 4.85 -2.19
CA VAL A 167 -1.22 5.33 -1.31
C VAL A 167 -0.65 5.76 0.05
N SER A 168 -1.15 6.86 0.62
CA SER A 168 -0.67 7.37 1.91
C SER A 168 -1.13 6.51 3.09
N ASP A 169 -0.34 6.50 4.17
CA ASP A 169 -0.68 5.77 5.40
C ASP A 169 -1.99 6.29 6.02
N ARG A 170 -2.29 7.58 5.86
CA ARG A 170 -3.57 8.18 6.27
C ARG A 170 -4.75 7.55 5.53
N ALA A 171 -4.65 7.39 4.21
CA ALA A 171 -5.69 6.74 3.42
C ALA A 171 -5.91 5.29 3.86
N PHE A 172 -4.84 4.54 4.14
CA PHE A 172 -4.96 3.20 4.69
C PHE A 172 -5.64 3.17 6.06
N GLY A 173 -5.36 4.16 6.93
CA GLY A 173 -6.07 4.31 8.21
C GLY A 173 -7.59 4.45 8.03
N ILE A 174 -8.03 5.24 7.05
CA ILE A 174 -9.45 5.42 6.72
C ILE A 174 -10.06 4.14 6.14
N ILE A 175 -9.40 3.52 5.15
CA ILE A 175 -9.90 2.30 4.50
C ILE A 175 -10.01 1.15 5.52
N THR A 176 -8.97 0.93 6.32
CA THR A 176 -8.98 -0.16 7.31
C THR A 176 -9.98 0.08 8.44
N GLY A 177 -10.28 1.34 8.75
CA GLY A 177 -11.34 1.73 9.67
C GLY A 177 -12.75 1.38 9.19
N ALA A 178 -12.96 1.22 7.88
CA ALA A 178 -14.22 0.77 7.31
C ALA A 178 -14.40 -0.76 7.33
N LEU A 179 -13.33 -1.53 7.59
CA LEU A 179 -13.35 -3.00 7.58
C LEU A 179 -13.74 -3.55 8.96
N THR A 180 -14.95 -3.24 9.42
CA THR A 180 -15.47 -3.61 10.75
C THR A 180 -16.36 -4.84 10.73
N GLY A 181 -16.88 -5.23 9.56
CA GLY A 181 -17.73 -6.40 9.39
C GLY A 181 -16.94 -7.70 9.29
N GLN A 182 -17.63 -8.82 9.59
CA GLN A 182 -17.02 -10.15 9.60
C GLN A 182 -16.52 -10.58 8.20
N ASP A 183 -17.22 -10.19 7.11
CA ASP A 183 -16.82 -10.46 5.73
C ASP A 183 -16.42 -9.18 5.01
N ASN A 184 -15.55 -8.41 5.65
CA ASN A 184 -14.88 -7.27 5.02
C ASN A 184 -13.45 -7.65 4.64
N ARG A 185 -13.17 -7.67 3.36
CA ARG A 185 -11.92 -8.14 2.75
C ARG A 185 -11.13 -6.98 2.17
N ILE A 186 -9.82 -7.12 2.12
CA ILE A 186 -8.95 -6.14 1.43
C ILE A 186 -7.89 -6.86 0.61
N LEU A 187 -7.70 -6.40 -0.63
CA LEU A 187 -6.66 -6.82 -1.54
C LEU A 187 -5.81 -5.62 -1.94
N LEU A 188 -4.54 -5.66 -1.56
CA LEU A 188 -3.53 -4.67 -1.95
C LEU A 188 -2.70 -5.22 -3.09
N LEU A 189 -2.56 -4.47 -4.16
CA LEU A 189 -1.78 -4.84 -5.34
C LEU A 189 -0.79 -3.73 -5.66
N SER A 190 0.50 -4.04 -5.75
CA SER A 190 1.48 -3.05 -6.17
C SER A 190 2.79 -3.67 -6.63
N GLN A 191 3.56 -2.89 -7.37
CA GLN A 191 5.00 -3.06 -7.41
C GLN A 191 5.59 -2.49 -6.10
N PRO A 192 6.59 -3.14 -5.48
CA PRO A 192 7.16 -2.74 -4.21
C PRO A 192 8.16 -1.59 -4.39
N THR A 193 7.66 -0.42 -4.82
CA THR A 193 8.49 0.74 -5.20
C THR A 193 9.04 1.51 -4.01
N ARG A 194 8.46 1.37 -2.82
CA ARG A 194 8.88 2.09 -1.62
C ARG A 194 9.30 1.12 -0.52
N PRO A 195 10.48 1.28 0.13
CA PRO A 195 10.94 0.44 1.23
C PRO A 195 10.38 0.90 2.59
N SER A 196 9.25 1.60 2.60
CA SER A 196 8.58 2.13 3.80
C SER A 196 7.10 2.39 3.52
N GLY A 197 6.32 2.69 4.57
CA GLY A 197 4.90 2.97 4.53
C GLY A 197 4.04 1.71 4.68
N TYR A 198 2.71 1.90 4.70
CA TYR A 198 1.76 0.86 5.05
C TYR A 198 1.89 -0.39 4.16
N PHE A 199 1.97 -0.24 2.83
CA PHE A 199 2.12 -1.37 1.91
C PHE A 199 3.40 -2.17 2.19
N TYR A 200 4.52 -1.50 2.47
CA TYR A 200 5.75 -2.16 2.90
C TYR A 200 5.53 -2.94 4.19
N ASP A 201 4.85 -2.34 5.16
CA ASP A 201 4.56 -2.94 6.46
C ASP A 201 3.71 -4.21 6.34
N THR A 202 2.79 -4.29 5.37
CA THR A 202 1.97 -5.50 5.12
C THR A 202 2.80 -6.70 4.66
N HIS A 203 3.99 -6.49 4.12
CA HIS A 203 4.94 -7.55 3.76
C HIS A 203 6.02 -7.80 4.84
N HIS A 204 6.06 -6.97 5.89
CA HIS A 204 7.08 -7.03 6.95
C HIS A 204 6.46 -7.21 8.34
N LYS A 205 6.23 -6.13 9.06
CA LYS A 205 5.75 -6.20 10.44
C LYS A 205 4.29 -6.65 10.59
N LEU A 206 3.46 -6.43 9.56
CA LEU A 206 2.05 -6.83 9.53
C LEU A 206 1.82 -8.16 8.79
N ALA A 207 2.85 -8.75 8.19
CA ALA A 207 2.74 -10.02 7.48
C ALA A 207 2.57 -11.18 8.47
N LYS A 208 1.58 -12.03 8.22
CA LYS A 208 1.39 -13.32 8.92
C LYS A 208 2.48 -14.30 8.47
N ARG A 209 3.28 -14.79 9.39
CA ARG A 209 4.39 -15.71 9.12
C ARG A 209 4.82 -16.43 10.42
N PRO A 210 5.59 -17.53 10.37
CA PRO A 210 6.00 -18.28 11.57
C PRO A 210 6.66 -17.43 12.66
N GLY A 211 7.45 -16.41 12.28
CA GLY A 211 8.07 -15.46 13.22
C GLY A 211 7.18 -14.27 13.62
N ASN A 212 5.94 -14.19 13.12
CA ASN A 212 4.97 -13.15 13.43
C ASN A 212 3.54 -13.71 13.32
N PRO A 213 3.10 -14.57 14.26
CA PRO A 213 1.77 -15.20 14.21
C PRO A 213 0.62 -14.17 14.35
N ASP A 214 0.88 -13.03 15.01
CA ASP A 214 -0.07 -11.95 15.19
C ASP A 214 -0.18 -11.03 13.95
N GLY A 215 0.56 -11.33 12.89
CA GLY A 215 0.43 -10.65 11.60
C GLY A 215 -0.98 -10.80 11.05
N VAL A 216 -1.46 -9.75 10.40
CA VAL A 216 -2.85 -9.69 9.91
C VAL A 216 -2.98 -9.85 8.40
N TYR A 217 -1.88 -9.72 7.65
CA TYR A 217 -1.87 -9.80 6.19
C TYR A 217 -1.24 -11.10 5.68
N THR A 218 -1.92 -11.76 4.73
CA THR A 218 -1.30 -12.76 3.86
C THR A 218 -0.51 -12.02 2.80
N ALA A 219 0.83 -12.06 2.92
CA ALA A 219 1.76 -11.39 2.02
C ALA A 219 2.21 -12.34 0.92
N ILE A 220 1.93 -11.98 -0.34
CA ILE A 220 2.24 -12.79 -1.54
C ILE A 220 3.18 -12.00 -2.43
N THR A 221 4.22 -12.67 -2.96
CA THR A 221 5.15 -12.08 -3.93
C THR A 221 5.03 -12.82 -5.24
N LEU A 222 4.74 -12.08 -6.33
CA LEU A 222 4.69 -12.63 -7.67
C LEU A 222 5.95 -12.26 -8.45
N ASN A 223 6.76 -13.26 -8.74
CA ASN A 223 8.00 -13.12 -9.50
C ASN A 223 7.74 -13.36 -10.99
N SER A 224 8.05 -12.38 -11.83
CA SER A 224 7.91 -12.52 -13.29
C SER A 224 8.79 -13.62 -13.87
N GLU A 225 9.94 -13.93 -13.24
CA GLU A 225 10.83 -15.01 -13.69
C GLU A 225 10.17 -16.39 -13.59
N GLU A 226 9.21 -16.53 -12.67
CA GLU A 226 8.51 -17.79 -12.38
C GLU A 226 7.10 -17.83 -12.97
N SER A 227 6.65 -16.72 -13.56
CA SER A 227 5.31 -16.61 -14.13
C SER A 227 5.25 -17.26 -15.51
N PRO A 228 4.33 -18.22 -15.74
CA PRO A 228 4.14 -18.80 -17.07
C PRO A 228 3.59 -17.82 -18.10
N LEU A 229 3.11 -16.66 -17.68
CA LEU A 229 2.62 -15.58 -18.55
C LEU A 229 3.76 -14.69 -19.09
N VAL A 230 4.97 -14.81 -18.56
CA VAL A 230 6.11 -13.97 -18.92
C VAL A 230 7.12 -14.76 -19.76
N THR A 231 7.45 -14.21 -20.93
CA THR A 231 8.38 -14.90 -21.83
C THR A 231 9.83 -14.82 -21.35
N PRO A 232 10.66 -15.87 -21.57
CA PRO A 232 12.09 -15.83 -21.29
C PRO A 232 12.83 -14.68 -21.99
N ALA A 233 12.37 -14.28 -23.18
CA ALA A 233 12.91 -13.14 -23.92
C ALA A 233 12.73 -11.82 -23.17
N PHE A 234 11.55 -11.60 -22.55
CA PHE A 234 11.31 -10.43 -21.68
C PHE A 234 12.25 -10.42 -20.48
N ILE A 235 12.42 -11.53 -19.80
CA ILE A 235 13.33 -11.65 -18.66
C ILE A 235 14.76 -11.34 -19.05
N LYS A 236 15.25 -11.92 -20.17
CA LYS A 236 16.60 -11.64 -20.69
C LYS A 236 16.79 -10.16 -21.05
N MET A 237 15.80 -9.56 -21.69
CA MET A 237 15.81 -8.13 -22.03
C MET A 237 15.92 -7.26 -20.77
N LYS A 238 15.09 -7.52 -19.75
CA LYS A 238 15.09 -6.75 -18.50
C LYS A 238 16.35 -6.96 -17.67
N LEU A 239 16.95 -8.16 -17.73
CA LEU A 239 18.23 -8.42 -17.07
C LEU A 239 19.35 -7.57 -17.69
N ALA A 240 19.38 -7.45 -19.01
CA ALA A 240 20.34 -6.60 -19.71
C ALA A 240 20.08 -5.11 -19.47
N GLU A 241 18.80 -4.67 -19.54
CA GLU A 241 18.39 -3.27 -19.33
C GLU A 241 18.77 -2.76 -17.95
N TYR A 242 18.55 -3.55 -16.89
CA TYR A 242 18.82 -3.15 -15.51
C TYR A 242 20.22 -3.56 -15.01
N GLY A 243 21.00 -4.29 -15.80
CA GLY A 243 22.39 -4.62 -15.48
C GLY A 243 22.59 -5.67 -14.39
N GLY A 244 21.56 -6.48 -14.08
CA GLY A 244 21.68 -7.62 -13.15
C GLY A 244 20.48 -7.83 -12.24
N ARG A 245 20.40 -9.03 -11.62
CA ARG A 245 19.29 -9.44 -10.75
C ARG A 245 19.25 -8.69 -9.41
N ASP A 246 20.38 -8.13 -8.97
CA ASP A 246 20.50 -7.40 -7.71
C ASP A 246 20.24 -5.90 -7.86
N ASN A 247 20.06 -5.43 -9.10
CA ASN A 247 19.68 -4.06 -9.37
C ASN A 247 18.30 -3.76 -8.76
N PRO A 248 18.12 -2.65 -8.02
CA PRO A 248 16.85 -2.29 -7.38
C PRO A 248 15.67 -2.29 -8.35
N MET A 249 15.86 -1.79 -9.58
CA MET A 249 14.80 -1.75 -10.59
C MET A 249 14.42 -3.15 -11.06
N TYR A 250 15.40 -4.07 -11.21
CA TYR A 250 15.12 -5.47 -11.54
C TYR A 250 14.37 -6.17 -10.40
N MET A 251 14.79 -5.95 -9.16
CA MET A 251 14.10 -6.49 -7.99
C MET A 251 12.64 -6.05 -7.94
N ILE A 252 12.36 -4.76 -8.13
CA ILE A 252 11.00 -4.19 -8.12
C ILE A 252 10.19 -4.70 -9.31
N LYS A 253 10.71 -4.49 -10.52
CA LYS A 253 9.94 -4.61 -11.77
C LYS A 253 9.78 -6.03 -12.28
N VAL A 254 10.73 -6.92 -11.92
CA VAL A 254 10.74 -8.32 -12.39
C VAL A 254 10.48 -9.27 -11.23
N ARG A 255 11.22 -9.14 -10.14
CA ARG A 255 11.12 -10.10 -9.03
C ARG A 255 10.00 -9.79 -8.03
N GLY A 256 9.38 -8.61 -8.11
CA GLY A 256 8.35 -8.19 -7.16
C GLY A 256 8.86 -8.04 -5.72
N LEU A 257 10.16 -7.82 -5.54
CA LEU A 257 10.81 -7.70 -4.24
C LEU A 257 11.05 -6.24 -3.86
N PHE A 258 10.87 -5.93 -2.58
CA PHE A 258 11.25 -4.62 -2.06
C PHE A 258 12.77 -4.43 -2.18
N PRO A 259 13.23 -3.28 -2.70
CA PRO A 259 14.66 -3.01 -2.82
C PRO A 259 15.27 -2.80 -1.43
N LYS A 260 16.49 -3.26 -1.25
CA LYS A 260 17.26 -3.02 -0.03
C LYS A 260 17.70 -1.57 0.10
N SER A 261 17.92 -0.92 -1.03
CA SER A 261 18.24 0.51 -1.16
C SER A 261 17.52 1.06 -2.39
N GLN A 262 17.16 2.35 -2.38
CA GLN A 262 16.64 3.06 -3.56
C GLN A 262 17.67 4.09 -4.00
N ASP A 263 17.86 4.23 -5.32
CA ASP A 263 18.58 5.37 -5.88
C ASP A 263 17.88 6.67 -5.47
N GLY A 264 18.66 7.63 -4.94
CA GLY A 264 18.15 8.89 -4.40
C GLY A 264 18.06 8.95 -2.87
N PHE A 265 18.28 7.85 -2.15
CA PHE A 265 18.46 7.88 -0.70
C PHE A 265 19.95 7.92 -0.35
N LEU A 266 20.34 8.87 0.49
CA LEU A 266 21.71 9.03 0.96
C LEU A 266 22.21 7.81 1.75
N LEU A 267 21.29 7.12 2.45
CA LEU A 267 21.57 5.95 3.27
C LEU A 267 20.61 4.83 2.94
N GLY A 268 21.14 3.61 2.78
CA GLY A 268 20.33 2.40 2.69
C GLY A 268 19.69 2.05 4.04
N ARG A 269 18.53 1.37 4.00
CA ARG A 269 17.81 0.93 5.22
C ARG A 269 18.69 0.10 6.15
N ASP A 270 19.47 -0.85 5.59
CA ASP A 270 20.37 -1.70 6.38
C ASP A 270 21.45 -0.88 7.12
N GLU A 271 21.86 0.25 6.53
CA GLU A 271 22.82 1.18 7.16
C GLU A 271 22.16 1.93 8.30
N VAL A 272 20.93 2.41 8.12
CA VAL A 272 20.15 3.05 9.17
C VAL A 272 19.85 2.09 10.31
N GLU A 273 19.41 0.85 10.04
CA GLU A 273 19.15 -0.15 11.05
C GLU A 273 20.43 -0.56 11.81
N ARG A 274 21.58 -0.68 11.12
CA ARG A 274 22.87 -0.91 11.78
C ARG A 274 23.27 0.27 12.64
N ALA A 275 23.02 1.48 12.19
CA ALA A 275 23.32 2.71 12.96
C ALA A 275 22.45 2.79 14.22
N THR A 276 21.16 2.48 14.15
CA THR A 276 20.24 2.51 15.30
C THR A 276 20.56 1.42 16.35
N ARG A 277 21.06 0.27 15.93
CA ARG A 277 21.44 -0.83 16.83
C ARG A 277 22.86 -0.71 17.36
N ARG A 278 23.69 0.17 16.79
CA ARG A 278 25.10 0.29 17.15
C ARG A 278 25.28 0.96 18.50
N LYS A 279 25.94 0.29 19.44
CA LYS A 279 26.39 0.90 20.70
C LYS A 279 27.62 1.75 20.44
N VAL A 280 27.48 3.07 20.55
CA VAL A 280 28.58 4.04 20.38
C VAL A 280 29.12 4.40 21.75
N LYS A 281 30.44 4.26 21.94
CA LYS A 281 31.12 4.76 23.13
C LYS A 281 31.59 6.20 22.86
N ILE A 282 31.08 7.16 23.60
CA ILE A 282 31.50 8.54 23.57
C ILE A 282 32.90 8.67 24.23
N ALA A 283 33.80 9.40 23.60
CA ALA A 283 35.13 9.66 24.13
C ALA A 283 35.12 10.77 25.20
N LYS A 284 36.16 10.86 26.04
CA LYS A 284 36.36 12.00 26.95
C LYS A 284 36.37 13.32 26.14
N GLY A 285 35.86 14.40 26.72
CA GLY A 285 35.76 15.70 26.04
C GLY A 285 34.58 15.79 25.05
N TRP A 286 33.53 15.05 25.27
CA TRP A 286 32.27 15.19 24.54
C TRP A 286 31.50 16.45 24.96
N GLY A 287 30.63 16.93 24.08
CA GLY A 287 29.72 18.06 24.33
C GLY A 287 28.32 17.79 23.80
N TRP A 288 27.38 18.65 24.21
CA TRP A 288 26.03 18.66 23.68
C TRP A 288 25.94 19.49 22.40
N LEU A 289 25.22 18.96 21.41
CA LEU A 289 24.89 19.64 20.17
C LEU A 289 23.38 19.48 19.90
N ALA A 290 22.69 20.56 19.68
CA ALA A 290 21.34 20.59 19.14
C ALA A 290 21.39 21.02 17.67
N CYS A 291 20.89 20.19 16.77
CA CYS A 291 20.66 20.56 15.37
C CYS A 291 19.18 20.83 15.16
N VAL A 292 18.87 21.98 14.57
CA VAL A 292 17.51 22.42 14.31
C VAL A 292 17.28 22.57 12.82
N ASP A 293 16.28 21.85 12.32
CA ASP A 293 15.74 21.97 10.97
C ASP A 293 14.39 22.70 11.05
N VAL A 294 14.23 23.76 10.26
CA VAL A 294 13.10 24.70 10.34
C VAL A 294 12.16 24.50 9.16
N ALA A 295 10.92 24.08 9.43
CA ALA A 295 9.87 24.00 8.42
C ALA A 295 9.01 25.28 8.38
N GLY A 296 8.33 25.51 7.25
CA GLY A 296 7.58 26.73 6.97
C GLY A 296 6.22 26.89 7.66
N GLY A 297 5.89 26.08 8.67
CA GLY A 297 4.63 26.20 9.43
C GLY A 297 3.35 25.93 8.62
N THR A 298 3.45 25.37 7.43
CA THR A 298 2.30 25.09 6.54
C THR A 298 1.68 23.70 6.75
N GLY A 299 2.10 22.97 7.80
CA GLY A 299 1.61 21.62 8.12
C GLY A 299 2.09 20.51 7.20
N ARG A 300 2.88 20.81 6.15
CA ARG A 300 3.43 19.80 5.22
C ARG A 300 4.70 19.16 5.76
N ASP A 301 5.60 19.99 6.28
CA ASP A 301 6.88 19.56 6.82
C ASP A 301 6.95 19.84 8.31
N LYS A 302 7.76 19.08 9.04
CA LYS A 302 7.92 19.21 10.48
C LYS A 302 9.21 19.97 10.79
N SER A 303 9.17 20.90 11.74
CA SER A 303 10.39 21.41 12.36
C SER A 303 10.95 20.38 13.33
N VAL A 304 12.25 20.15 13.32
CA VAL A 304 12.90 19.12 14.14
C VAL A 304 14.02 19.72 15.00
N ILE A 305 14.02 19.38 16.28
CA ILE A 305 15.14 19.65 17.20
C ILE A 305 15.79 18.31 17.56
N ASN A 306 17.03 18.09 17.16
CA ASN A 306 17.77 16.88 17.46
C ASN A 306 18.92 17.17 18.43
N ILE A 307 18.81 16.70 19.68
CA ILE A 307 19.81 16.87 20.74
C ILE A 307 20.70 15.63 20.76
N MET A 308 22.01 15.87 20.65
CA MET A 308 23.01 14.83 20.48
C MET A 308 24.20 15.02 21.42
N MET A 309 24.82 13.89 21.81
CA MET A 309 26.15 13.86 22.43
C MET A 309 27.17 13.70 21.31
N VAL A 310 28.16 14.57 21.25
CA VAL A 310 29.18 14.57 20.20
C VAL A 310 30.56 14.57 20.78
N SER A 311 31.46 13.69 20.30
CA SER A 311 32.86 13.65 20.66
C SER A 311 33.75 13.44 19.42
N GLY A 312 35.02 13.80 19.52
CA GLY A 312 35.99 13.65 18.44
C GLY A 312 35.88 14.75 17.36
N GLN A 313 36.75 14.66 16.38
CA GLN A 313 36.86 15.67 15.30
C GLN A 313 36.84 15.00 13.91
N ARG A 314 36.34 15.73 12.91
CA ARG A 314 36.30 15.33 11.50
C ARG A 314 35.73 13.89 11.33
N ASN A 315 36.45 13.04 10.60
CA ASN A 315 36.05 11.64 10.31
C ASN A 315 36.14 10.68 11.51
N LYS A 316 36.69 11.13 12.65
CA LYS A 316 36.72 10.39 13.92
C LYS A 316 35.60 10.82 14.88
N ARG A 317 34.65 11.65 14.41
CA ARG A 317 33.52 12.10 15.22
C ARG A 317 32.63 10.92 15.59
N ARG A 318 32.18 10.91 16.84
CA ARG A 318 31.21 9.94 17.37
C ARG A 318 29.99 10.70 17.85
N VAL A 319 28.82 10.26 17.45
CA VAL A 319 27.54 10.90 17.76
C VAL A 319 26.59 9.89 18.36
N ILE A 320 25.93 10.25 19.43
CA ILE A 320 24.80 9.53 20.00
C ILE A 320 23.60 10.47 19.95
N ASN A 321 22.54 10.07 19.25
CA ASN A 321 21.26 10.77 19.29
C ASN A 321 20.63 10.54 20.67
N TYR A 322 20.45 11.61 21.43
CA TYR A 322 19.90 11.57 22.77
C TYR A 322 18.39 11.80 22.74
N ARG A 323 17.91 12.80 22.00
CA ARG A 323 16.50 13.15 21.91
C ARG A 323 16.21 13.85 20.59
N MET A 324 15.16 13.40 19.91
CA MET A 324 14.63 14.05 18.71
C MET A 324 13.19 14.50 18.98
N LEU A 325 12.90 15.75 18.68
CA LEU A 325 11.61 16.40 18.89
C LEU A 325 11.10 16.92 17.56
N GLU A 326 9.85 16.61 17.25
CA GLU A 326 9.18 17.02 16.02
C GLU A 326 8.02 17.96 16.36
N TYR A 327 7.89 19.03 15.59
CA TYR A 327 6.83 20.01 15.75
C TYR A 327 6.16 20.28 14.40
N THR A 328 4.84 20.14 14.36
CA THR A 328 3.99 20.52 13.23
C THR A 328 3.29 21.84 13.54
N ASP A 329 3.02 22.65 12.53
CA ASP A 329 2.20 23.87 12.62
C ASP A 329 2.71 24.90 13.68
N VAL A 330 4.03 24.98 13.87
CA VAL A 330 4.64 25.97 14.75
C VAL A 330 5.15 27.17 13.95
N THR A 331 4.86 28.36 14.44
CA THR A 331 5.47 29.60 13.91
C THR A 331 6.93 29.67 14.31
N GLU A 332 7.71 30.50 13.62
CA GLU A 332 9.14 30.70 13.89
C GLU A 332 9.40 31.18 15.32
N THR A 333 8.56 32.09 15.83
CA THR A 333 8.63 32.58 17.23
C THR A 333 8.33 31.46 18.23
N GLN A 334 7.33 30.61 17.94
CA GLN A 334 7.00 29.45 18.77
C GLN A 334 8.13 28.42 18.75
N LEU A 335 8.75 28.20 17.58
CA LEU A 335 9.87 27.29 17.47
C LEU A 335 11.08 27.82 18.25
N ALA A 336 11.42 29.12 18.16
CA ALA A 336 12.47 29.73 18.95
C ALA A 336 12.24 29.52 20.47
N ALA A 337 11.03 29.75 20.96
CA ALA A 337 10.68 29.51 22.36
C ALA A 337 10.85 28.02 22.75
N LYS A 338 10.48 27.07 21.87
CA LYS A 338 10.70 25.65 22.08
C LYS A 338 12.19 25.27 22.10
N ILE A 339 13.01 25.85 21.22
CA ILE A 339 14.45 25.64 21.23
C ILE A 339 15.05 26.05 22.57
N PHE A 340 14.70 27.22 23.10
CA PHE A 340 15.19 27.67 24.42
C PHE A 340 14.71 26.75 25.54
N ALA A 341 13.46 26.34 25.54
CA ALA A 341 12.91 25.46 26.56
C ALA A 341 13.56 24.04 26.54
N GLU A 342 13.74 23.48 25.36
CA GLU A 342 14.24 22.11 25.19
C GLU A 342 15.78 22.03 25.29
N CYS A 343 16.50 23.08 24.90
CA CYS A 343 17.96 23.19 24.98
C CYS A 343 18.44 23.90 26.25
N ASN A 344 17.69 23.79 27.36
CA ASN A 344 17.99 24.45 28.62
C ASN A 344 19.42 24.10 29.12
N PRO A 345 20.29 25.11 29.37
CA PRO A 345 21.66 24.92 29.88
C PRO A 345 21.75 24.17 31.21
N GLU A 346 20.72 24.25 32.07
CA GLU A 346 20.69 23.48 33.33
C GLU A 346 20.65 21.97 33.09
N ARG A 347 19.95 21.55 32.01
CA ARG A 347 19.84 20.16 31.61
C ARG A 347 20.97 19.72 30.67
N PHE A 348 21.41 20.65 29.82
CA PHE A 348 22.41 20.41 28.77
C PHE A 348 23.55 21.46 28.89
N PRO A 349 24.46 21.30 29.84
CA PRO A 349 25.53 22.28 30.07
C PRO A 349 26.36 22.52 28.81
N ASN A 350 26.58 23.79 28.47
CA ASN A 350 27.36 24.24 27.30
C ASN A 350 26.87 23.66 25.96
N ILE A 351 25.56 23.47 25.82
CA ILE A 351 24.98 23.02 24.55
C ILE A 351 25.27 24.00 23.43
N THR A 352 25.75 23.49 22.32
CA THR A 352 25.86 24.27 21.07
C THR A 352 24.61 24.05 20.23
N ILE A 353 23.99 25.14 19.75
CA ILE A 353 22.81 25.06 18.89
C ILE A 353 23.27 25.39 17.46
N ALA A 354 23.12 24.43 16.55
CA ALA A 354 23.33 24.57 15.13
C ALA A 354 21.97 24.52 14.42
N ARG A 355 21.72 25.48 13.54
CA ARG A 355 20.49 25.50 12.75
C ARG A 355 20.80 25.89 11.31
N ASP A 356 19.92 25.50 10.41
CA ASP A 356 19.93 26.04 9.06
C ASP A 356 19.42 27.48 9.08
N CYS A 357 20.21 28.39 8.48
CA CYS A 357 19.88 29.81 8.35
C CYS A 357 19.55 30.20 6.91
N ASP A 358 19.50 29.25 5.98
CA ASP A 358 19.10 29.50 4.60
C ASP A 358 17.57 29.34 4.46
N GLY A 359 16.96 30.16 3.60
CA GLY A 359 15.53 30.11 3.35
C GLY A 359 14.67 30.39 4.58
N LEU A 360 13.85 29.42 4.99
CA LEU A 360 12.88 29.55 6.10
C LEU A 360 13.54 29.75 7.48
N GLY A 361 14.78 29.30 7.65
CA GLY A 361 15.52 29.48 8.90
C GLY A 361 16.00 30.91 9.17
N THR A 362 15.98 31.80 8.18
CA THR A 362 16.47 33.16 8.27
C THR A 362 15.73 34.00 9.31
N ALA A 363 14.41 33.84 9.41
CA ALA A 363 13.58 34.66 10.30
C ALA A 363 13.63 34.23 11.79
N THR A 364 14.06 33.00 12.09
CA THR A 364 14.30 32.56 13.48
C THR A 364 15.65 33.08 14.02
N ALA A 365 16.55 33.54 13.14
CA ALA A 365 17.90 33.99 13.51
C ALA A 365 17.93 35.17 14.50
N PRO A 366 17.12 36.21 14.30
CA PRO A 366 17.12 37.37 15.20
C PRO A 366 16.46 37.09 16.57
N LEU A 367 15.73 35.98 16.71
CA LEU A 367 14.96 35.62 17.91
C LEU A 367 15.78 34.79 18.91
N MET A 368 16.96 34.35 18.54
CA MET A 368 17.88 33.53 19.33
C MET A 368 19.20 34.23 19.61
#